data_964a757fa8459005c8ea6554b0de9d37
#
_entry.id   964a757fa8459005c8ea6554b0de9d37
#
_cell.length_a   1.000
_cell.length_b   1.000
_cell.length_c   1.000
_cell.angle_alpha   90.00
_cell.angle_beta   90.00
_cell.angle_gamma   90.00
#
_symmetry.space_group_name_H-M   'P 1'
#
loop_
_entity.id
_entity.type
_entity.pdbx_description
1 polymer ?
#
loop_
_entity_poly.entity_id
_entity_poly.type
_entity_poly.pdbx_seq_one_letter_code
_entity_poly.pdbx_strand_id
1 'polypeptide(L)'
;EALGLKNIIGKLENGTLESYSLVDTVQLSIYCSLAKHIINTDTLIQKFNGMELSTMVDDFKNYDNELIALQRKQIASNAATVDVPQGIAYGRVSDLTEYSLIAKESLKKMRHIPIRSLLERAPNAIQALKPCFMMSPMSVAQYLKPGLFDFDLVIMDEASQILPEDAIGALARGKSAIIVGDPKQLPPTSFFSTSINLDNTDEEDLVGVEDAESILDSVSMFKQRRLRWHYRSRHQSLIAFSNKHFYDSDLILFPSAIQSSPELGIRFKKVSGTFNSGRNYEEAQAVVNEVCELILQNTEESIGIVAMNSQQRDEIENQLELKLSENSLLQSLYDKKMKSFEPIFIKNLENVQGDERDVIVISMTYGPSQIAGKVFQRFGPINQSSGWRRLNVLFTRSKKRMHIISSMNSTDILTSDTSSKGVSALKEFLRYCETGFLHEEKQTGKAPDSDFEIAVMKALAKHGYECEPQLGVAGYFLDLAVKNPNNPGEYLLAVECDGATYHSAKSSRDRDRLRQQILESLGWRIHRI
;
A
#
# COMPACT_ATOMS: atom_id res chain seq x y z
N GLU A 1 -1.09 -58.94 28.97
CA GLU A 1 -1.68 -59.82 27.92
C GLU A 1 -3.13 -59.48 27.64
N ALA A 2 -3.97 -59.28 28.65
CA ALA A 2 -5.42 -59.00 28.48
C ALA A 2 -5.71 -57.68 27.71
N LEU A 3 -4.76 -56.74 27.61
CA LEU A 3 -4.89 -55.48 26.90
C LEU A 3 -4.24 -55.47 25.50
N GLY A 4 -3.79 -56.62 24.99
CA GLY A 4 -3.17 -56.73 23.67
C GLY A 4 -1.77 -56.11 23.56
N LEU A 5 -1.12 -55.76 24.65
CA LEU A 5 0.18 -55.06 24.69
C LEU A 5 1.38 -56.04 24.65
N LYS A 6 1.21 -57.28 24.24
CA LYS A 6 2.23 -58.34 24.23
C LYS A 6 3.52 -57.94 23.49
N ASN A 7 3.40 -57.26 22.37
CA ASN A 7 4.54 -56.81 21.58
C ASN A 7 5.34 -55.68 22.28
N ILE A 8 4.67 -54.82 23.03
CA ILE A 8 5.30 -53.74 23.79
C ILE A 8 6.03 -54.31 24.98
N ILE A 9 5.41 -55.25 25.68
CA ILE A 9 6.02 -55.98 26.82
C ILE A 9 7.29 -56.71 26.34
N GLY A 10 7.21 -57.45 25.24
CA GLY A 10 8.38 -58.13 24.68
C GLY A 10 9.52 -57.23 24.28
N LYS A 11 9.22 -56.01 23.80
CA LYS A 11 10.26 -54.97 23.51
C LYS A 11 10.87 -54.40 24.78
N LEU A 12 10.09 -54.28 25.84
CA LEU A 12 10.60 -53.86 27.16
C LEU A 12 11.53 -54.92 27.78
N GLU A 13 11.11 -56.17 27.71
CA GLU A 13 11.89 -57.33 28.22
C GLU A 13 13.20 -57.53 27.46
N ASN A 14 13.20 -57.28 26.16
CA ASN A 14 14.38 -57.38 25.29
C ASN A 14 15.27 -56.12 25.32
N GLY A 15 14.95 -55.13 26.14
CA GLY A 15 15.73 -53.90 26.26
C GLY A 15 15.69 -52.98 25.00
N THR A 16 14.83 -53.24 24.04
CA THR A 16 14.63 -52.39 22.84
C THR A 16 13.70 -51.21 23.08
N LEU A 17 12.99 -51.21 24.23
CA LEU A 17 12.16 -50.10 24.71
C LEU A 17 12.56 -49.79 26.15
N GLU A 18 12.89 -48.54 26.40
CA GLU A 18 13.29 -48.08 27.74
C GLU A 18 12.05 -47.77 28.60
N SER A 19 12.11 -48.09 29.89
CA SER A 19 10.97 -48.00 30.81
C SER A 19 10.38 -46.60 30.91
N TYR A 20 11.17 -45.55 30.74
CA TYR A 20 10.70 -44.16 30.77
C TYR A 20 9.86 -43.77 29.54
N SER A 21 10.04 -44.46 28.41
CA SER A 21 9.25 -44.23 27.19
C SER A 21 8.04 -45.15 27.05
N LEU A 22 7.76 -45.98 28.05
CA LEU A 22 6.69 -46.97 28.00
C LEU A 22 5.31 -46.33 27.88
N VAL A 23 5.03 -45.30 28.68
CA VAL A 23 3.72 -44.62 28.68
C VAL A 23 3.45 -43.99 27.32
N ASP A 24 4.40 -43.27 26.81
CA ASP A 24 4.27 -42.59 25.49
C ASP A 24 4.13 -43.60 24.36
N THR A 25 4.85 -44.74 24.43
CA THR A 25 4.76 -45.81 23.43
C THR A 25 3.38 -46.51 23.47
N VAL A 26 2.82 -46.74 24.66
CA VAL A 26 1.48 -47.31 24.83
C VAL A 26 0.42 -46.35 24.31
N GLN A 27 0.51 -45.05 24.66
CA GLN A 27 -0.42 -44.04 24.16
C GLN A 27 -0.36 -43.95 22.63
N LEU A 28 0.85 -43.84 22.05
CA LEU A 28 1.03 -43.81 20.60
C LEU A 28 0.44 -45.03 19.91
N SER A 29 0.65 -46.24 20.49
CA SER A 29 0.10 -47.49 19.95
C SER A 29 -1.43 -47.50 19.97
N ILE A 30 -2.05 -47.01 21.05
CA ILE A 30 -3.50 -46.87 21.17
C ILE A 30 -4.04 -45.88 20.14
N TYR A 31 -3.43 -44.68 20.04
CA TYR A 31 -3.87 -43.68 19.08
C TYR A 31 -3.68 -44.13 17.63
N CYS A 32 -2.58 -44.80 17.30
CA CYS A 32 -2.36 -45.36 15.98
C CYS A 32 -3.41 -46.49 15.65
N SER A 33 -3.75 -47.30 16.63
CA SER A 33 -4.76 -48.35 16.44
C SER A 33 -6.15 -47.76 16.27
N LEU A 34 -6.49 -46.74 17.06
CA LEU A 34 -7.76 -46.01 16.96
C LEU A 34 -7.86 -45.28 15.61
N ALA A 35 -6.82 -44.59 15.21
CA ALA A 35 -6.76 -43.89 13.90
C ALA A 35 -6.95 -44.89 12.75
N LYS A 36 -6.23 -46.02 12.75
CA LYS A 36 -6.43 -47.10 11.77
C LYS A 36 -7.86 -47.64 11.76
N HIS A 37 -8.46 -47.82 12.95
CA HIS A 37 -9.84 -48.28 13.04
C HIS A 37 -10.80 -47.26 12.43
N ILE A 38 -10.66 -45.99 12.77
CA ILE A 38 -11.48 -44.90 12.22
C ILE A 38 -11.33 -44.85 10.71
N ILE A 39 -10.08 -44.82 10.18
CA ILE A 39 -9.81 -44.79 8.75
C ILE A 39 -10.46 -45.99 8.03
N ASN A 40 -10.45 -47.16 8.64
CA ASN A 40 -11.01 -48.40 8.04
C ASN A 40 -12.53 -48.54 8.19
N THR A 41 -13.17 -47.79 9.08
CA THR A 41 -14.61 -47.89 9.34
C THR A 41 -15.41 -46.69 8.84
N ASP A 42 -14.79 -45.52 8.76
CA ASP A 42 -15.46 -44.34 8.27
C ASP A 42 -15.42 -44.28 6.74
N THR A 43 -16.57 -44.37 6.12
CA THR A 43 -16.73 -44.40 4.67
C THR A 43 -16.36 -43.07 3.99
N LEU A 44 -16.40 -41.94 4.70
CA LEU A 44 -15.96 -40.65 4.19
C LEU A 44 -14.42 -40.57 4.17
N ILE A 45 -13.78 -41.00 5.26
CA ILE A 45 -12.32 -41.02 5.37
C ILE A 45 -11.70 -42.05 4.42
N GLN A 46 -12.33 -43.25 4.23
CA GLN A 46 -11.86 -44.24 3.27
C GLN A 46 -11.82 -43.74 1.83
N LYS A 47 -12.69 -42.82 1.46
CA LYS A 47 -12.72 -42.17 0.13
C LYS A 47 -11.71 -41.04 0.03
N PHE A 48 -11.05 -40.66 1.13
CA PHE A 48 -10.13 -39.57 1.16
C PHE A 48 -8.74 -40.02 0.70
N ASN A 49 -8.38 -39.59 -0.52
CA ASN A 49 -7.05 -39.79 -1.07
C ASN A 49 -6.40 -38.42 -1.16
N GLY A 50 -5.21 -38.24 -0.57
CA GLY A 50 -4.50 -36.94 -0.59
C GLY A 50 -4.22 -36.43 -2.01
N MET A 51 -4.05 -37.34 -2.98
CA MET A 51 -3.86 -36.98 -4.38
C MET A 51 -5.16 -36.47 -5.02
N GLU A 52 -6.30 -37.09 -4.69
CA GLU A 52 -7.62 -36.62 -5.12
C GLU A 52 -7.97 -35.28 -4.48
N LEU A 53 -7.64 -35.08 -3.20
CA LEU A 53 -7.85 -33.80 -2.52
C LEU A 53 -7.05 -32.68 -3.19
N SER A 54 -5.77 -32.91 -3.50
CA SER A 54 -4.93 -31.93 -4.19
C SER A 54 -5.52 -31.55 -5.54
N THR A 55 -5.99 -32.55 -6.31
CA THR A 55 -6.66 -32.33 -7.59
C THR A 55 -7.95 -31.50 -7.40
N MET A 56 -8.78 -31.86 -6.41
CA MET A 56 -10.00 -31.10 -6.11
C MET A 56 -9.73 -29.65 -5.71
N VAL A 57 -8.66 -29.40 -4.94
CA VAL A 57 -8.24 -28.03 -4.58
C VAL A 57 -7.80 -27.24 -5.81
N ASP A 58 -7.03 -27.86 -6.70
CA ASP A 58 -6.58 -27.20 -7.93
C ASP A 58 -7.76 -26.96 -8.90
N ASP A 59 -8.66 -27.92 -9.06
CA ASP A 59 -9.89 -27.76 -9.83
C ASP A 59 -10.75 -26.62 -9.26
N PHE A 60 -10.91 -26.57 -7.94
CA PHE A 60 -11.64 -25.48 -7.28
C PHE A 60 -11.01 -24.10 -7.59
N LYS A 61 -9.69 -23.97 -7.50
CA LYS A 61 -8.98 -22.72 -7.84
C LYS A 61 -9.22 -22.33 -9.30
N ASN A 62 -9.17 -23.31 -10.22
CA ASN A 62 -9.39 -23.08 -11.64
C ASN A 62 -10.83 -22.63 -11.90
N TYR A 63 -11.83 -23.31 -11.35
CA TYR A 63 -13.23 -22.92 -11.48
C TYR A 63 -13.53 -21.56 -10.84
N ASP A 64 -12.89 -21.25 -9.70
CA ASP A 64 -13.05 -19.94 -9.07
C ASP A 64 -12.54 -18.79 -9.95
N ASN A 65 -11.38 -18.97 -10.56
CA ASN A 65 -10.81 -18.01 -11.51
C ASN A 65 -11.68 -17.89 -12.78
N GLU A 66 -12.16 -19.00 -13.31
CA GLU A 66 -13.07 -19.02 -14.46
C GLU A 66 -14.40 -18.31 -14.15
N LEU A 67 -14.97 -18.57 -12.97
CA LEU A 67 -16.20 -17.90 -12.51
C LEU A 67 -16.04 -16.39 -12.46
N ILE A 68 -14.91 -15.89 -11.92
CA ILE A 68 -14.61 -14.45 -11.88
C ILE A 68 -14.52 -13.89 -13.30
N ALA A 69 -13.86 -14.60 -14.21
CA ALA A 69 -13.75 -14.18 -15.61
C ALA A 69 -15.11 -14.16 -16.31
N LEU A 70 -15.95 -15.16 -16.08
CA LEU A 70 -17.32 -15.25 -16.61
C LEU A 70 -18.20 -14.14 -16.03
N GLN A 71 -18.13 -13.84 -14.74
CA GLN A 71 -18.87 -12.75 -14.11
C GLN A 71 -18.52 -11.39 -14.73
N ARG A 72 -17.23 -11.14 -15.01
CA ARG A 72 -16.80 -9.92 -15.73
C ARG A 72 -17.42 -9.83 -17.12
N LYS A 73 -17.44 -10.93 -17.88
CA LYS A 73 -18.09 -11.01 -19.20
C LYS A 73 -19.60 -10.80 -19.09
N GLN A 74 -20.24 -11.37 -18.07
CA GLN A 74 -21.67 -11.22 -17.82
C GLN A 74 -22.04 -9.75 -17.54
N ILE A 75 -21.25 -9.06 -16.70
CA ILE A 75 -21.43 -7.64 -16.39
C ILE A 75 -21.30 -6.80 -17.69
N ALA A 76 -20.25 -7.07 -18.49
CA ALA A 76 -20.05 -6.39 -19.77
C ALA A 76 -21.19 -6.66 -20.75
N SER A 77 -21.68 -7.89 -20.83
CA SER A 77 -22.84 -8.26 -21.66
C SER A 77 -24.10 -7.53 -21.20
N ASN A 78 -24.38 -7.52 -19.90
CA ASN A 78 -25.54 -6.80 -19.35
C ASN A 78 -25.46 -5.30 -19.65
N ALA A 79 -24.29 -4.70 -19.53
CA ALA A 79 -24.10 -3.29 -19.89
C ALA A 79 -24.29 -3.03 -21.39
N ALA A 80 -23.91 -3.97 -22.24
CA ALA A 80 -24.09 -3.85 -23.69
C ALA A 80 -25.52 -4.03 -24.18
N THR A 81 -26.44 -4.58 -23.36
CA THR A 81 -27.85 -4.78 -23.70
C THR A 81 -28.74 -3.60 -23.29
N VAL A 82 -28.19 -2.55 -22.71
CA VAL A 82 -28.94 -1.34 -22.35
C VAL A 82 -29.36 -0.62 -23.61
N ASP A 83 -30.65 -0.29 -23.71
CA ASP A 83 -31.19 0.50 -24.81
C ASP A 83 -30.63 1.92 -24.81
N VAL A 84 -30.06 2.33 -25.93
CA VAL A 84 -29.51 3.66 -26.11
C VAL A 84 -30.50 4.52 -26.89
N PRO A 85 -31.02 5.62 -26.31
CA PRO A 85 -31.95 6.50 -26.98
C PRO A 85 -31.35 7.07 -28.27
N GLN A 86 -32.04 6.90 -29.40
CA GLN A 86 -31.55 7.34 -30.71
C GLN A 86 -31.64 8.86 -30.88
N GLY A 87 -32.63 9.49 -30.26
CA GLY A 87 -32.87 10.92 -30.38
C GLY A 87 -33.32 11.38 -31.77
N ILE A 88 -33.15 12.67 -32.03
CA ILE A 88 -33.47 13.26 -33.35
C ILE A 88 -32.28 12.97 -34.29
N ALA A 89 -32.57 12.23 -35.38
CA ALA A 89 -31.57 11.77 -36.34
C ALA A 89 -31.60 12.57 -37.67
N TYR A 90 -32.52 13.52 -37.84
CA TYR A 90 -32.72 14.30 -39.07
C TYR A 90 -32.64 15.81 -38.79
N GLY A 91 -32.40 16.58 -39.83
CA GLY A 91 -32.24 18.02 -39.73
C GLY A 91 -30.78 18.47 -39.76
N ARG A 92 -30.55 19.70 -39.29
CA ARG A 92 -29.20 20.25 -39.18
C ARG A 92 -28.47 19.63 -37.98
N VAL A 93 -27.16 19.71 -37.95
CA VAL A 93 -26.34 19.20 -36.81
C VAL A 93 -26.77 19.84 -35.48
N SER A 94 -27.29 21.07 -35.52
CA SER A 94 -27.89 21.75 -34.36
C SER A 94 -29.12 21.06 -33.80
N ASP A 95 -29.82 20.28 -34.60
CA ASP A 95 -31.12 19.67 -34.27
C ASP A 95 -30.96 18.23 -33.76
N LEU A 96 -29.80 17.60 -34.03
CA LEU A 96 -29.49 16.25 -33.58
C LEU A 96 -29.39 16.16 -32.05
N THR A 97 -29.92 15.08 -31.49
CA THR A 97 -29.86 14.79 -30.05
C THR A 97 -29.45 13.34 -29.80
N GLU A 98 -29.14 13.00 -28.56
CA GLU A 98 -28.86 11.65 -28.07
C GLU A 98 -27.83 10.89 -28.92
N TYR A 99 -28.04 9.60 -29.19
CA TYR A 99 -27.07 8.76 -29.91
C TYR A 99 -26.75 9.28 -31.32
N SER A 100 -27.75 9.83 -32.02
CA SER A 100 -27.56 10.38 -33.37
C SER A 100 -26.56 11.55 -33.38
N LEU A 101 -26.57 12.38 -32.34
CA LEU A 101 -25.58 13.44 -32.15
C LEU A 101 -24.18 12.86 -31.85
N ILE A 102 -24.07 11.89 -30.93
CA ILE A 102 -22.81 11.25 -30.57
C ILE A 102 -22.17 10.58 -31.78
N ALA A 103 -22.95 9.81 -32.55
CA ALA A 103 -22.46 9.14 -33.75
C ALA A 103 -21.94 10.14 -34.79
N LYS A 104 -22.62 11.29 -34.95
CA LYS A 104 -22.17 12.34 -35.86
C LYS A 104 -20.89 13.02 -35.37
N GLU A 105 -20.78 13.32 -34.08
CA GLU A 105 -19.59 13.94 -33.49
C GLU A 105 -18.39 13.02 -33.52
N SER A 106 -18.55 11.71 -33.33
CA SER A 106 -17.44 10.72 -33.35
C SER A 106 -16.79 10.59 -34.73
N LEU A 107 -17.51 10.90 -35.81
CA LEU A 107 -16.98 10.89 -37.17
C LEU A 107 -16.19 12.15 -37.53
N LYS A 108 -16.27 13.20 -36.75
CA LYS A 108 -15.52 14.44 -36.97
C LYS A 108 -14.06 14.28 -36.59
N LYS A 109 -13.18 14.88 -37.34
CA LYS A 109 -11.74 14.99 -37.01
C LYS A 109 -11.40 16.31 -36.32
N MET A 110 -12.21 17.34 -36.50
CA MET A 110 -12.00 18.69 -35.97
C MET A 110 -13.36 19.37 -35.71
N ARG A 111 -13.34 20.48 -34.97
CA ARG A 111 -14.53 21.32 -34.68
C ARG A 111 -15.64 20.55 -34.00
N HIS A 112 -15.28 19.74 -32.98
CA HIS A 112 -16.28 19.10 -32.11
C HIS A 112 -17.07 20.17 -31.35
N ILE A 113 -18.34 19.85 -31.03
CA ILE A 113 -19.11 20.71 -30.13
C ILE A 113 -18.47 20.71 -28.71
N PRO A 114 -18.66 21.79 -27.94
CA PRO A 114 -18.20 21.81 -26.54
C PRO A 114 -18.78 20.63 -25.73
N ILE A 115 -17.99 20.06 -24.87
CA ILE A 115 -18.41 18.89 -24.04
C ILE A 115 -19.69 19.22 -23.27
N ARG A 116 -19.80 20.40 -22.70
CA ARG A 116 -21.02 20.83 -22.00
C ARG A 116 -22.27 20.74 -22.88
N SER A 117 -22.17 21.24 -24.11
CA SER A 117 -23.29 21.17 -25.07
C SER A 117 -23.60 19.74 -25.49
N LEU A 118 -22.60 18.87 -25.60
CA LEU A 118 -22.82 17.44 -25.87
C LEU A 118 -23.58 16.77 -24.72
N LEU A 119 -23.16 17.02 -23.47
CA LEU A 119 -23.81 16.50 -22.27
C LEU A 119 -25.24 17.01 -22.11
N GLU A 120 -25.51 18.27 -22.45
CA GLU A 120 -26.86 18.85 -22.40
C GLU A 120 -27.81 18.27 -23.49
N ARG A 121 -27.27 17.89 -24.65
CA ARG A 121 -28.08 17.43 -25.80
C ARG A 121 -28.20 15.93 -25.95
N ALA A 122 -27.32 15.16 -25.28
CA ALA A 122 -27.32 13.69 -25.35
C ALA A 122 -27.15 13.03 -23.96
N PRO A 123 -27.86 13.51 -22.90
CA PRO A 123 -27.59 13.03 -21.54
C PRO A 123 -27.92 11.55 -21.37
N ASN A 124 -29.08 11.12 -21.89
CA ASN A 124 -29.54 9.74 -21.68
C ASN A 124 -28.70 8.74 -22.49
N ALA A 125 -28.34 9.09 -23.72
CA ALA A 125 -27.46 8.23 -24.54
C ALA A 125 -26.05 8.13 -23.95
N ILE A 126 -25.50 9.24 -23.43
CA ILE A 126 -24.19 9.23 -22.77
C ILE A 126 -24.22 8.37 -21.51
N GLN A 127 -25.25 8.52 -20.66
CA GLN A 127 -25.35 7.75 -19.42
C GLN A 127 -25.62 6.27 -19.71
N ALA A 128 -26.39 5.92 -20.74
CA ALA A 128 -26.57 4.54 -21.15
C ALA A 128 -25.29 3.90 -21.70
N LEU A 129 -24.52 4.61 -22.51
CA LEU A 129 -23.25 4.14 -23.07
C LEU A 129 -22.10 4.12 -22.04
N LYS A 130 -22.09 5.08 -21.13
CA LYS A 130 -21.02 5.30 -20.13
C LYS A 130 -21.65 5.66 -18.77
N PRO A 131 -22.12 4.66 -18.01
CA PRO A 131 -22.85 4.90 -16.76
C PRO A 131 -21.96 5.43 -15.61
N CYS A 132 -20.62 5.31 -15.73
CA CYS A 132 -19.66 5.77 -14.73
C CYS A 132 -18.94 7.04 -15.20
N PHE A 133 -19.03 8.11 -14.40
CA PHE A 133 -18.30 9.35 -14.64
C PHE A 133 -17.20 9.52 -13.58
N MET A 134 -15.98 9.81 -14.03
CA MET A 134 -14.84 10.17 -13.19
C MET A 134 -14.52 11.65 -13.41
N MET A 135 -14.79 12.47 -12.42
CA MET A 135 -14.70 13.93 -12.54
C MET A 135 -14.26 14.54 -11.20
N SER A 136 -13.55 15.65 -11.24
CA SER A 136 -13.37 16.48 -10.04
C SER A 136 -14.67 17.21 -9.69
N PRO A 137 -14.87 17.63 -8.42
CA PRO A 137 -16.04 18.42 -8.02
C PRO A 137 -16.23 19.66 -8.88
N MET A 138 -15.16 20.38 -9.21
CA MET A 138 -15.17 21.55 -10.10
C MET A 138 -15.66 21.17 -11.50
N SER A 139 -15.20 20.06 -12.07
CA SER A 139 -15.65 19.58 -13.38
C SER A 139 -17.12 19.17 -13.36
N VAL A 140 -17.60 18.57 -12.27
CA VAL A 140 -19.04 18.27 -12.08
C VAL A 140 -19.87 19.56 -12.13
N ALA A 141 -19.45 20.58 -11.39
CA ALA A 141 -20.14 21.88 -11.38
C ALA A 141 -20.15 22.55 -12.76
N GLN A 142 -19.03 22.45 -13.50
CA GLN A 142 -18.84 23.09 -14.79
C GLN A 142 -19.62 22.39 -15.92
N TYR A 143 -19.64 21.06 -15.95
CA TYR A 143 -20.10 20.29 -17.11
C TYR A 143 -21.45 19.61 -16.90
N LEU A 144 -21.79 19.20 -15.68
CA LEU A 144 -23.05 18.50 -15.41
C LEU A 144 -24.12 19.48 -14.92
N LYS A 145 -25.04 19.83 -15.77
CA LYS A 145 -26.16 20.68 -15.40
C LYS A 145 -27.04 20.00 -14.33
N PRO A 146 -27.38 20.70 -13.23
CA PRO A 146 -28.27 20.15 -12.20
C PRO A 146 -29.60 19.62 -12.79
N GLY A 147 -30.03 18.44 -12.34
CA GLY A 147 -31.26 17.81 -12.75
C GLY A 147 -31.26 17.16 -14.15
N LEU A 148 -30.10 17.17 -14.85
CA LEU A 148 -29.96 16.53 -16.16
C LEU A 148 -29.44 15.08 -16.04
N PHE A 149 -28.61 14.84 -15.06
CA PHE A 149 -28.03 13.52 -14.72
C PHE A 149 -28.47 13.11 -13.33
N ASP A 150 -28.86 11.86 -13.16
CA ASP A 150 -29.21 11.27 -11.87
C ASP A 150 -28.40 9.99 -11.67
N PHE A 151 -27.57 9.97 -10.65
CA PHE A 151 -26.70 8.85 -10.33
C PHE A 151 -27.23 8.08 -9.13
N ASP A 152 -27.15 6.75 -9.17
CA ASP A 152 -27.51 5.92 -8.04
C ASP A 152 -26.53 6.06 -6.89
N LEU A 153 -25.24 6.28 -7.21
CA LEU A 153 -24.16 6.36 -6.24
C LEU A 153 -23.12 7.41 -6.62
N VAL A 154 -22.76 8.25 -5.68
CA VAL A 154 -21.61 9.14 -5.74
C VAL A 154 -20.52 8.58 -4.82
N ILE A 155 -19.32 8.36 -5.35
CA ILE A 155 -18.15 7.97 -4.59
C ILE A 155 -17.19 9.15 -4.60
N MET A 156 -16.88 9.68 -3.42
CA MET A 156 -15.85 10.71 -3.25
C MET A 156 -14.59 10.07 -2.71
N ASP A 157 -13.54 10.08 -3.50
CA ASP A 157 -12.21 9.63 -3.09
C ASP A 157 -11.35 10.82 -2.68
N GLU A 158 -10.32 10.59 -1.83
CA GLU A 158 -9.47 11.64 -1.23
C GLU A 158 -10.28 12.74 -0.52
N ALA A 159 -11.39 12.36 0.11
CA ALA A 159 -12.35 13.30 0.71
C ALA A 159 -11.78 14.13 1.87
N SER A 160 -10.63 13.73 2.43
CA SER A 160 -9.88 14.55 3.38
C SER A 160 -9.36 15.86 2.81
N GLN A 161 -9.27 15.97 1.47
CA GLN A 161 -8.78 17.16 0.76
C GLN A 161 -9.89 18.02 0.15
N ILE A 162 -11.15 17.61 0.24
CA ILE A 162 -12.27 18.27 -0.40
C ILE A 162 -13.03 19.10 0.63
N LEU A 163 -13.21 20.38 0.32
CA LEU A 163 -14.03 21.27 1.13
C LEU A 163 -15.53 20.86 1.03
N PRO A 164 -16.32 21.01 2.11
CA PRO A 164 -17.76 20.69 2.07
C PRO A 164 -18.52 21.41 0.96
N GLU A 165 -18.22 22.69 0.72
CA GLU A 165 -18.85 23.49 -0.34
C GLU A 165 -18.55 22.97 -1.75
N ASP A 166 -17.36 22.42 -1.98
CA ASP A 166 -17.00 21.81 -3.26
C ASP A 166 -17.71 20.46 -3.45
N ALA A 167 -17.93 19.72 -2.37
CA ALA A 167 -18.55 18.41 -2.39
C ALA A 167 -20.05 18.45 -2.69
N ILE A 168 -20.78 19.44 -2.17
CA ILE A 168 -22.25 19.54 -2.22
C ILE A 168 -22.77 19.41 -3.66
N GLY A 169 -22.11 20.08 -4.61
CA GLY A 169 -22.51 20.04 -6.01
C GLY A 169 -22.51 18.62 -6.61
N ALA A 170 -21.53 17.81 -6.26
CA ALA A 170 -21.46 16.43 -6.70
C ALA A 170 -22.46 15.54 -5.94
N LEU A 171 -22.54 15.69 -4.61
CA LEU A 171 -23.46 14.92 -3.77
C LEU A 171 -24.92 15.11 -4.16
N ALA A 172 -25.32 16.33 -4.55
CA ALA A 172 -26.68 16.66 -4.97
C ALA A 172 -27.13 15.95 -6.27
N ARG A 173 -26.22 15.25 -6.98
CA ARG A 173 -26.53 14.50 -8.21
C ARG A 173 -26.68 13.00 -7.99
N GLY A 174 -26.58 12.52 -6.77
CA GLY A 174 -26.71 11.10 -6.44
C GLY A 174 -27.74 10.80 -5.38
N LYS A 175 -28.30 9.58 -5.43
CA LYS A 175 -29.27 9.07 -4.44
C LYS A 175 -28.59 8.61 -3.15
N SER A 176 -27.34 8.12 -3.27
CA SER A 176 -26.51 7.61 -2.18
C SER A 176 -25.08 8.07 -2.35
N ALA A 177 -24.33 8.15 -1.25
CA ALA A 177 -22.94 8.55 -1.28
C ALA A 177 -22.06 7.62 -0.43
N ILE A 178 -20.82 7.41 -0.91
CA ILE A 178 -19.71 6.81 -0.16
C ILE A 178 -18.58 7.83 -0.14
N ILE A 179 -18.23 8.27 1.06
CA ILE A 179 -17.15 9.23 1.27
C ILE A 179 -15.92 8.46 1.72
N VAL A 180 -14.86 8.48 0.90
CA VAL A 180 -13.61 7.75 1.12
C VAL A 180 -12.48 8.73 1.34
N GLY A 181 -11.69 8.53 2.37
CA GLY A 181 -10.55 9.38 2.67
C GLY A 181 -9.80 8.92 3.91
N ASP A 182 -8.69 9.57 4.18
CA ASP A 182 -7.85 9.27 5.33
C ASP A 182 -7.64 10.54 6.17
N PRO A 183 -8.21 10.60 7.38
CA PRO A 183 -8.08 11.78 8.25
C PRO A 183 -6.65 11.96 8.81
N LYS A 184 -5.75 11.01 8.55
CA LYS A 184 -4.33 11.07 8.92
C LYS A 184 -3.44 11.58 7.78
N GLN A 185 -4.02 11.91 6.63
CA GLN A 185 -3.36 12.58 5.50
C GLN A 185 -3.70 14.08 5.47
N LEU A 186 -3.26 14.78 4.41
CA LEU A 186 -3.41 16.23 4.35
C LEU A 186 -4.89 16.64 4.32
N PRO A 187 -5.26 17.67 5.10
CA PRO A 187 -6.56 18.31 5.01
C PRO A 187 -6.63 19.24 3.78
N PRO A 188 -7.82 19.80 3.47
CA PRO A 188 -7.92 20.83 2.47
C PRO A 188 -7.04 22.02 2.87
N THR A 189 -6.20 22.48 1.97
CA THR A 189 -5.38 23.67 2.21
C THR A 189 -6.10 24.88 1.61
N SER A 190 -6.21 25.96 2.36
CA SER A 190 -6.70 27.26 1.89
C SER A 190 -5.72 27.96 0.92
N PHE A 191 -4.67 27.25 0.51
CA PHE A 191 -3.62 27.73 -0.39
C PHE A 191 -4.19 28.29 -1.71
N PHE A 192 -5.23 27.68 -2.26
CA PHE A 192 -5.85 28.17 -3.50
C PHE A 192 -6.73 29.42 -3.33
N SER A 193 -7.24 29.68 -2.14
CA SER A 193 -8.01 30.90 -1.87
C SER A 193 -7.13 32.13 -1.63
N THR A 194 -5.87 31.91 -1.23
CA THR A 194 -4.88 32.98 -0.96
C THR A 194 -3.97 33.23 -2.17
N SER A 195 -3.91 32.32 -3.15
CA SER A 195 -3.00 32.38 -4.30
C SER A 195 -3.30 33.48 -5.33
N ILE A 196 -4.34 34.29 -5.14
CA ILE A 196 -4.61 35.46 -5.99
C ILE A 196 -3.59 36.60 -5.75
N ASN A 197 -2.76 36.52 -4.68
CA ASN A 197 -1.81 37.57 -4.31
C ASN A 197 -0.36 37.12 -4.02
N LEU A 198 0.04 35.89 -4.40
CA LEU A 198 1.28 35.28 -3.89
C LEU A 198 2.40 35.08 -4.93
N ASP A 199 2.59 36.00 -5.84
CA ASP A 199 3.81 35.97 -6.68
C ASP A 199 5.12 36.34 -5.93
N ASN A 200 5.07 36.73 -4.65
CA ASN A 200 6.25 37.23 -3.91
C ASN A 200 6.26 36.95 -2.37
N THR A 201 5.56 35.99 -1.85
CA THR A 201 5.63 35.69 -0.39
C THR A 201 6.52 34.51 -0.11
N ASP A 202 7.54 34.73 0.72
CA ASP A 202 8.39 33.66 1.27
C ASP A 202 7.56 32.64 2.06
N GLU A 203 7.93 31.34 1.99
CA GLU A 203 7.25 30.25 2.71
C GLU A 203 7.18 30.47 4.25
N GLU A 204 7.96 31.40 4.78
CA GLU A 204 7.89 31.82 6.19
C GLU A 204 6.57 32.52 6.56
N ASP A 205 5.84 33.08 5.59
CA ASP A 205 4.55 33.76 5.81
C ASP A 205 3.35 32.78 5.81
N LEU A 206 3.55 31.49 5.49
CA LEU A 206 2.52 30.45 5.55
C LEU A 206 2.22 29.95 6.97
N VAL A 207 2.85 30.52 7.98
CA VAL A 207 2.72 30.16 9.41
C VAL A 207 1.31 30.39 9.98
N GLY A 208 0.38 30.96 9.21
CA GLY A 208 -0.97 31.31 9.66
C GLY A 208 -2.12 30.60 8.95
N VAL A 209 -1.86 29.63 8.05
CA VAL A 209 -2.94 28.93 7.35
C VAL A 209 -3.50 27.84 8.26
N GLU A 210 -4.68 28.06 8.82
CA GLU A 210 -5.43 27.04 9.57
C GLU A 210 -5.96 25.96 8.60
N ASP A 211 -5.90 24.70 9.03
CA ASP A 211 -6.50 23.60 8.29
C ASP A 211 -8.03 23.81 8.22
N ALA A 212 -8.57 23.75 7.02
CA ALA A 212 -10.02 23.81 6.82
C ALA A 212 -10.66 22.44 7.13
N GLU A 213 -11.89 22.45 7.59
CA GLU A 213 -12.68 21.24 7.77
C GLU A 213 -12.98 20.60 6.41
N SER A 214 -12.73 19.29 6.29
CA SER A 214 -13.02 18.53 5.07
C SER A 214 -14.44 17.96 5.06
N ILE A 215 -14.92 17.57 3.88
CA ILE A 215 -16.18 16.81 3.80
C ILE A 215 -16.09 15.48 4.56
N LEU A 216 -14.90 14.87 4.67
CA LEU A 216 -14.70 13.65 5.47
C LEU A 216 -14.94 13.92 6.97
N ASP A 217 -14.48 15.05 7.50
CA ASP A 217 -14.69 15.45 8.88
C ASP A 217 -16.17 15.75 9.14
N SER A 218 -16.83 16.47 8.22
CA SER A 218 -18.25 16.84 8.32
C SER A 218 -19.19 15.62 8.37
N VAL A 219 -18.80 14.49 7.75
CA VAL A 219 -19.59 13.24 7.75
C VAL A 219 -19.17 12.25 8.82
N SER A 220 -18.31 12.63 9.75
CA SER A 220 -17.75 11.73 10.78
C SER A 220 -18.79 11.07 11.69
N MET A 221 -19.99 11.68 11.82
CA MET A 221 -21.12 11.14 12.59
C MET A 221 -21.82 9.93 11.93
N PHE A 222 -21.61 9.72 10.63
CA PHE A 222 -22.22 8.60 9.93
C PHE A 222 -21.43 7.30 10.15
N LYS A 223 -22.06 6.16 9.79
CA LYS A 223 -21.44 4.84 9.92
C LYS A 223 -20.13 4.74 9.14
N GLN A 224 -19.06 4.48 9.85
CA GLN A 224 -17.73 4.35 9.28
C GLN A 224 -17.31 2.89 9.12
N ARG A 225 -16.47 2.66 8.13
CA ARG A 225 -15.74 1.41 7.91
C ARG A 225 -14.28 1.74 7.63
N ARG A 226 -13.36 1.08 8.31
CA ARG A 226 -11.92 1.26 8.13
C ARG A 226 -11.34 0.10 7.33
N LEU A 227 -10.60 0.42 6.27
CA LEU A 227 -9.76 -0.54 5.56
C LEU A 227 -8.45 -0.67 6.33
N ARG A 228 -8.14 -1.87 6.82
CA ARG A 228 -7.01 -2.11 7.72
C ARG A 228 -5.84 -2.79 7.04
N TRP A 229 -6.04 -3.43 5.89
CA TRP A 229 -4.98 -4.15 5.20
C TRP A 229 -4.11 -3.20 4.39
N HIS A 230 -2.81 -3.20 4.73
CA HIS A 230 -1.81 -2.48 3.96
C HIS A 230 -1.03 -3.46 3.06
N TYR A 231 -1.08 -3.25 1.75
CA TYR A 231 -0.45 -4.11 0.74
C TYR A 231 0.33 -3.33 -0.32
N ARG A 232 0.36 -1.99 -0.26
CA ARG A 232 1.10 -1.14 -1.20
C ARG A 232 2.60 -1.34 -1.07
N SER A 233 3.14 -1.29 0.14
CA SER A 233 4.56 -1.39 0.41
C SER A 233 5.04 -2.83 0.29
N ARG A 234 6.09 -3.03 -0.50
CA ARG A 234 6.72 -4.34 -0.72
C ARG A 234 7.58 -4.81 0.46
N HIS A 235 7.89 -3.88 1.37
CA HIS A 235 8.62 -4.17 2.59
C HIS A 235 7.95 -3.49 3.77
N GLN A 236 7.80 -4.21 4.87
CA GLN A 236 7.11 -3.75 6.07
C GLN A 236 7.72 -2.48 6.68
N SER A 237 9.05 -2.30 6.58
CA SER A 237 9.73 -1.12 7.13
C SER A 237 9.22 0.20 6.57
N LEU A 238 8.69 0.22 5.36
CA LEU A 238 8.20 1.44 4.70
C LEU A 238 6.93 2.00 5.35
N ILE A 239 6.16 1.16 6.03
CA ILE A 239 4.88 1.55 6.64
C ILE A 239 4.86 1.39 8.17
N ALA A 240 5.78 0.62 8.73
CA ALA A 240 5.81 0.29 10.15
C ALA A 240 5.84 1.56 11.03
N PHE A 241 6.65 2.55 10.65
CA PHE A 241 6.71 3.83 11.35
C PHE A 241 5.35 4.54 11.37
N SER A 242 4.74 4.71 10.20
CA SER A 242 3.43 5.36 10.07
C SER A 242 2.33 4.59 10.81
N ASN A 243 2.35 3.25 10.75
CA ASN A 243 1.40 2.42 11.48
C ASN A 243 1.48 2.70 12.99
N LYS A 244 2.69 2.71 13.56
CA LYS A 244 2.89 2.95 15.00
C LYS A 244 2.52 4.38 15.43
N HIS A 245 3.01 5.40 14.71
CA HIS A 245 2.93 6.79 15.15
C HIS A 245 1.66 7.53 14.72
N PHE A 246 0.98 7.07 13.65
CA PHE A 246 -0.15 7.78 13.07
C PHE A 246 -1.43 6.95 13.01
N TYR A 247 -1.33 5.62 12.92
CA TYR A 247 -2.47 4.71 12.79
C TYR A 247 -2.70 3.83 14.02
N ASP A 248 -2.08 4.17 15.16
CA ASP A 248 -2.27 3.50 16.45
C ASP A 248 -2.03 1.98 16.39
N SER A 249 -1.13 1.54 15.50
CA SER A 249 -0.83 0.13 15.20
C SER A 249 -2.05 -0.69 14.73
N ASP A 250 -3.09 -0.03 14.18
CA ASP A 250 -4.34 -0.69 13.73
C ASP A 250 -4.26 -1.25 12.31
N LEU A 251 -3.25 -0.87 11.51
CA LEU A 251 -3.05 -1.45 10.20
C LEU A 251 -2.49 -2.86 10.31
N ILE A 252 -3.05 -3.76 9.52
CA ILE A 252 -2.55 -5.13 9.38
C ILE A 252 -1.48 -5.12 8.30
N LEU A 253 -0.25 -5.45 8.71
CA LEU A 253 0.92 -5.50 7.84
C LEU A 253 1.25 -6.94 7.52
N PHE A 254 1.54 -7.20 6.25
CA PHE A 254 1.98 -8.52 5.80
C PHE A 254 3.51 -8.56 5.81
N PRO A 255 4.12 -9.62 6.37
CA PRO A 255 5.57 -9.75 6.39
C PRO A 255 6.10 -9.88 4.95
N SER A 256 7.30 -9.37 4.70
CA SER A 256 8.01 -9.58 3.44
C SER A 256 8.76 -10.91 3.45
N ALA A 257 8.82 -11.61 2.32
CA ALA A 257 9.66 -12.80 2.15
C ALA A 257 11.16 -12.48 2.23
N ILE A 258 11.52 -11.21 2.13
CA ILE A 258 12.88 -10.70 2.23
C ILE A 258 12.93 -9.73 3.42
N GLN A 259 13.65 -10.11 4.47
CA GLN A 259 13.80 -9.27 5.67
C GLN A 259 14.85 -8.18 5.50
N SER A 260 15.91 -8.46 4.76
CA SER A 260 17.01 -7.52 4.54
C SER A 260 17.52 -7.65 3.11
N SER A 261 17.37 -6.60 2.34
CA SER A 261 17.85 -6.51 0.97
C SER A 261 18.33 -5.09 0.66
N PRO A 262 19.40 -4.96 -0.12
CA PRO A 262 19.75 -3.66 -0.68
C PRO A 262 18.69 -3.11 -1.65
N GLU A 263 17.71 -3.92 -2.06
CA GLU A 263 16.70 -3.53 -3.04
C GLU A 263 15.33 -3.19 -2.43
N LEU A 264 15.15 -3.35 -1.11
CA LEU A 264 13.88 -3.11 -0.43
C LEU A 264 14.08 -2.32 0.87
N GLY A 265 13.02 -1.62 1.29
CA GLY A 265 12.98 -0.95 2.59
C GLY A 265 13.60 0.44 2.62
N ILE A 266 14.07 0.87 3.78
CA ILE A 266 14.60 2.21 4.02
C ILE A 266 16.13 2.18 4.00
N ARG A 267 16.71 3.18 3.34
CA ARG A 267 18.15 3.45 3.34
C ARG A 267 18.41 4.85 3.87
N PHE A 268 19.34 4.98 4.76
CA PHE A 268 19.76 6.25 5.32
C PHE A 268 21.19 6.59 4.89
N LYS A 269 21.38 7.81 4.35
CA LYS A 269 22.67 8.33 3.94
C LYS A 269 22.90 9.68 4.61
N LYS A 270 23.84 9.70 5.55
CA LYS A 270 24.30 10.95 6.16
C LYS A 270 25.26 11.67 5.22
N VAL A 271 25.04 12.97 5.07
CA VAL A 271 25.93 13.86 4.31
C VAL A 271 26.35 15.04 5.17
N SER A 272 27.48 15.66 4.81
CA SER A 272 27.99 16.86 5.48
C SER A 272 27.55 18.08 4.69
N GLY A 273 26.31 18.53 4.93
CA GLY A 273 25.73 19.69 4.27
C GLY A 273 25.35 20.78 5.26
N THR A 274 25.22 22.00 4.76
CA THR A 274 24.83 23.18 5.52
C THR A 274 23.53 23.76 4.99
N PHE A 275 22.60 24.07 5.91
CA PHE A 275 21.34 24.69 5.55
C PHE A 275 21.47 26.22 5.57
N ASN A 276 21.20 26.84 4.42
CA ASN A 276 21.22 28.28 4.27
C ASN A 276 20.14 28.76 3.30
N SER A 277 19.36 29.76 3.71
CA SER A 277 18.33 30.40 2.86
C SER A 277 17.39 29.39 2.18
N GLY A 278 16.89 28.44 2.94
CA GLY A 278 15.95 27.43 2.44
C GLY A 278 16.60 26.27 1.66
N ARG A 279 17.92 26.26 1.45
CA ARG A 279 18.65 25.27 0.64
C ARG A 279 19.76 24.59 1.41
N ASN A 280 20.08 23.38 0.96
CA ASN A 280 21.22 22.59 1.39
C ASN A 280 21.88 22.01 0.14
N TYR A 281 22.88 22.74 -0.35
CA TYR A 281 23.51 22.47 -1.63
C TYR A 281 24.15 21.08 -1.71
N GLU A 282 24.92 20.72 -0.67
CA GLU A 282 25.63 19.44 -0.61
C GLU A 282 24.65 18.26 -0.52
N GLU A 283 23.53 18.45 0.16
CA GLU A 283 22.47 17.45 0.24
C GLU A 283 21.74 17.30 -1.10
N ALA A 284 21.46 18.41 -1.80
CA ALA A 284 20.90 18.38 -3.15
C ALA A 284 21.81 17.62 -4.11
N GLN A 285 23.12 17.88 -4.05
CA GLN A 285 24.11 17.17 -4.87
C GLN A 285 24.13 15.66 -4.58
N ALA A 286 24.02 15.27 -3.31
CA ALA A 286 23.96 13.86 -2.91
C ALA A 286 22.69 13.18 -3.42
N VAL A 287 21.54 13.87 -3.39
CA VAL A 287 20.27 13.42 -3.97
C VAL A 287 20.40 13.21 -5.48
N VAL A 288 20.94 14.19 -6.19
CA VAL A 288 21.13 14.12 -7.65
C VAL A 288 22.06 12.97 -8.03
N ASN A 289 23.16 12.77 -7.30
CA ASN A 289 24.06 11.64 -7.55
C ASN A 289 23.35 10.30 -7.36
N GLU A 290 22.57 10.14 -6.28
CA GLU A 290 21.77 8.93 -6.02
C GLU A 290 20.75 8.66 -7.14
N VAL A 291 20.05 9.70 -7.59
CA VAL A 291 19.08 9.61 -8.69
C VAL A 291 19.75 9.26 -10.01
N CYS A 292 20.92 9.84 -10.32
CA CYS A 292 21.69 9.50 -11.52
C CYS A 292 22.13 8.02 -11.50
N GLU A 293 22.56 7.51 -10.35
CA GLU A 293 22.91 6.09 -10.19
C GLU A 293 21.69 5.20 -10.45
N LEU A 294 20.53 5.54 -9.90
CA LEU A 294 19.28 4.80 -10.13
C LEU A 294 18.84 4.81 -11.60
N ILE A 295 19.02 5.93 -12.30
CA ILE A 295 18.73 6.04 -13.73
C ILE A 295 19.69 5.18 -14.55
N LEU A 296 20.99 5.20 -14.23
CA LEU A 296 22.03 4.43 -14.92
C LEU A 296 21.87 2.91 -14.75
N GLN A 297 21.30 2.45 -13.64
CA GLN A 297 20.90 1.03 -13.46
C GLN A 297 19.86 0.57 -14.49
N ASN A 298 19.17 1.51 -15.16
CA ASN A 298 18.19 1.27 -16.22
C ASN A 298 17.15 0.19 -15.89
N THR A 299 16.77 0.08 -14.61
CA THR A 299 15.70 -0.79 -14.16
C THR A 299 14.33 -0.25 -14.60
N GLU A 300 13.30 -1.07 -14.58
CA GLU A 300 11.91 -0.63 -14.85
C GLU A 300 11.28 0.12 -13.66
N GLU A 301 11.99 0.29 -12.56
CA GLU A 301 11.48 0.96 -11.35
C GLU A 301 11.21 2.43 -11.60
N SER A 302 10.06 2.88 -11.11
CA SER A 302 9.68 4.30 -11.13
C SER A 302 10.36 5.06 -9.98
N ILE A 303 10.73 6.32 -10.23
CA ILE A 303 11.53 7.15 -9.31
C ILE A 303 10.78 8.44 -9.00
N GLY A 304 10.72 8.79 -7.71
CA GLY A 304 10.24 10.08 -7.24
C GLY A 304 11.28 10.74 -6.33
N ILE A 305 11.35 12.06 -6.38
CA ILE A 305 12.26 12.87 -5.58
C ILE A 305 11.41 13.85 -4.77
N VAL A 306 11.66 13.92 -3.46
CA VAL A 306 10.91 14.82 -2.58
C VAL A 306 11.88 15.62 -1.71
N ALA A 307 11.66 16.93 -1.65
CA ALA A 307 12.34 17.84 -0.74
C ALA A 307 11.36 18.39 0.31
N MET A 308 11.86 18.81 1.47
CA MET A 308 11.01 19.33 2.54
C MET A 308 10.43 20.71 2.23
N ASN A 309 11.03 21.45 1.30
CA ASN A 309 10.56 22.79 0.87
C ASN A 309 10.76 23.00 -0.64
N SER A 310 10.21 24.08 -1.18
CA SER A 310 10.28 24.41 -2.61
C SER A 310 11.68 24.86 -3.04
N GLN A 311 12.40 25.63 -2.21
CA GLN A 311 13.75 26.10 -2.56
C GLN A 311 14.72 24.94 -2.75
N GLN A 312 14.64 23.91 -1.92
CA GLN A 312 15.46 22.70 -2.05
C GLN A 312 15.05 21.87 -3.26
N ARG A 313 13.74 21.78 -3.55
CA ARG A 313 13.24 21.12 -4.77
C ARG A 313 13.86 21.79 -6.02
N ASP A 314 13.80 23.11 -6.10
CA ASP A 314 14.33 23.88 -7.23
C ASP A 314 15.84 23.71 -7.35
N GLU A 315 16.56 23.64 -6.22
CA GLU A 315 18.00 23.38 -6.21
C GLU A 315 18.32 21.98 -6.76
N ILE A 316 17.56 20.95 -6.35
CA ILE A 316 17.72 19.58 -6.87
C ILE A 316 17.42 19.53 -8.37
N GLU A 317 16.38 20.22 -8.84
CA GLU A 317 16.01 20.28 -10.24
C GLU A 317 17.11 20.93 -11.08
N ASN A 318 17.63 22.08 -10.65
CA ASN A 318 18.74 22.77 -11.32
C ASN A 318 20.00 21.90 -11.40
N GLN A 319 20.38 21.23 -10.31
CA GLN A 319 21.57 20.37 -10.31
C GLN A 319 21.38 19.11 -11.17
N LEU A 320 20.17 18.55 -11.21
CA LEU A 320 19.87 17.41 -12.07
C LEU A 320 19.95 17.81 -13.55
N GLU A 321 19.38 18.95 -13.94
CA GLU A 321 19.47 19.45 -15.32
C GLU A 321 20.93 19.66 -15.77
N LEU A 322 21.77 20.20 -14.90
CA LEU A 322 23.20 20.32 -15.17
C LEU A 322 23.86 18.98 -15.42
N LYS A 323 23.60 17.98 -14.55
CA LYS A 323 24.14 16.63 -14.69
C LYS A 323 23.64 15.92 -15.96
N LEU A 324 22.39 16.11 -16.33
CA LEU A 324 21.83 15.58 -17.56
C LEU A 324 22.50 16.18 -18.79
N SER A 325 22.76 17.49 -18.79
CA SER A 325 23.44 18.18 -19.90
C SER A 325 24.90 17.74 -20.11
N GLU A 326 25.57 17.28 -19.06
CA GLU A 326 26.96 16.80 -19.10
C GLU A 326 27.08 15.34 -19.59
N ASN A 327 26.00 14.55 -19.57
CA ASN A 327 26.05 13.12 -19.86
C ASN A 327 24.90 12.68 -20.79
N SER A 328 25.21 12.50 -22.07
CA SER A 328 24.22 12.14 -23.10
C SER A 328 23.54 10.78 -22.87
N LEU A 329 24.24 9.78 -22.28
CA LEU A 329 23.65 8.49 -21.94
C LEU A 329 22.61 8.67 -20.82
N LEU A 330 22.97 9.41 -19.77
CA LEU A 330 22.08 9.71 -18.65
C LEU A 330 20.83 10.46 -19.15
N GLN A 331 21.01 11.46 -20.02
CA GLN A 331 19.90 12.20 -20.65
C GLN A 331 18.96 11.26 -21.41
N SER A 332 19.51 10.36 -22.23
CA SER A 332 18.70 9.41 -23.00
C SER A 332 17.87 8.46 -22.11
N LEU A 333 18.46 7.96 -21.03
CA LEU A 333 17.77 7.11 -20.05
C LEU A 333 16.72 7.89 -19.25
N TYR A 334 17.01 9.12 -18.88
CA TYR A 334 16.05 10.03 -18.25
C TYR A 334 14.84 10.27 -19.15
N ASP A 335 15.06 10.62 -20.42
CA ASP A 335 13.99 10.83 -21.40
C ASP A 335 13.12 9.58 -21.62
N LYS A 336 13.73 8.40 -21.58
CA LYS A 336 13.00 7.12 -21.62
C LYS A 336 12.07 7.01 -20.41
N LYS A 337 12.55 7.31 -19.19
CA LYS A 337 11.75 7.25 -17.96
C LYS A 337 10.65 8.32 -17.94
N MET A 338 10.90 9.50 -18.48
CA MET A 338 9.89 10.57 -18.59
C MET A 338 8.73 10.20 -19.53
N LYS A 339 8.96 9.31 -20.49
CA LYS A 339 7.91 8.77 -21.39
C LYS A 339 7.21 7.53 -20.86
N SER A 340 7.60 7.02 -19.67
CA SER A 340 6.96 5.87 -19.05
C SER A 340 5.58 6.22 -18.47
N PHE A 341 4.84 5.19 -18.07
CA PHE A 341 3.54 5.37 -17.40
C PHE A 341 3.64 6.12 -16.07
N GLU A 342 4.73 5.92 -15.34
CA GLU A 342 5.06 6.62 -14.09
C GLU A 342 6.34 7.46 -14.28
N PRO A 343 6.26 8.66 -14.87
CA PRO A 343 7.44 9.51 -15.13
C PRO A 343 8.11 9.94 -13.83
N ILE A 344 9.42 10.24 -13.90
CA ILE A 344 10.14 10.82 -12.77
C ILE A 344 9.48 12.14 -12.38
N PHE A 345 9.33 12.35 -11.07
CA PHE A 345 8.90 13.65 -10.55
C PHE A 345 9.88 14.21 -9.51
N ILE A 346 9.92 15.53 -9.40
CA ILE A 346 10.61 16.28 -8.33
C ILE A 346 9.57 17.17 -7.68
N LYS A 347 9.26 16.93 -6.40
CA LYS A 347 8.19 17.62 -5.67
C LYS A 347 8.65 18.07 -4.29
N ASN A 348 7.93 19.00 -3.72
CA ASN A 348 8.08 19.34 -2.31
C ASN A 348 7.05 18.57 -1.44
N LEU A 349 7.20 18.70 -0.12
CA LEU A 349 6.37 18.03 0.87
C LEU A 349 4.87 18.29 0.71
N GLU A 350 4.47 19.50 0.27
CA GLU A 350 3.06 19.89 0.12
C GLU A 350 2.41 19.27 -1.13
N ASN A 351 3.20 18.96 -2.16
CA ASN A 351 2.70 18.58 -3.47
C ASN A 351 2.82 17.07 -3.78
N VAL A 352 3.29 16.26 -2.82
CA VAL A 352 3.57 14.82 -3.04
C VAL A 352 2.35 13.92 -2.81
N GLN A 353 1.26 14.45 -2.26
CA GLN A 353 0.06 13.66 -2.00
C GLN A 353 -0.56 13.15 -3.31
N GLY A 354 -1.04 11.89 -3.29
CA GLY A 354 -1.57 11.20 -4.46
C GLY A 354 -0.53 10.52 -5.34
N ASP A 355 0.75 10.92 -5.25
CA ASP A 355 1.82 10.28 -6.01
C ASP A 355 2.44 9.10 -5.26
N GLU A 356 2.92 8.14 -6.01
CA GLU A 356 3.69 7.00 -5.48
C GLU A 356 4.68 6.50 -6.53
N ARG A 357 5.84 6.00 -6.10
CA ARG A 357 6.84 5.40 -6.98
C ARG A 357 7.46 4.18 -6.30
N ASP A 358 8.09 3.33 -7.10
CA ASP A 358 8.87 2.20 -6.58
C ASP A 358 9.97 2.69 -5.64
N VAL A 359 10.70 3.71 -6.07
CA VAL A 359 11.78 4.32 -5.30
C VAL A 359 11.47 5.79 -5.04
N ILE A 360 11.50 6.21 -3.78
CA ILE A 360 11.42 7.61 -3.38
C ILE A 360 12.75 8.03 -2.74
N VAL A 361 13.36 9.08 -3.30
CA VAL A 361 14.55 9.71 -2.74
C VAL A 361 14.13 10.99 -2.02
N ILE A 362 14.39 11.08 -0.73
CA ILE A 362 13.97 12.19 0.11
C ILE A 362 15.21 13.00 0.53
N SER A 363 15.22 14.30 0.19
CA SER A 363 16.09 15.28 0.82
C SER A 363 15.44 15.79 2.09
N MET A 364 16.08 15.56 3.25
CA MET A 364 15.62 16.10 4.53
C MET A 364 15.83 17.62 4.61
N THR A 365 16.61 18.18 3.71
CA THR A 365 16.79 19.63 3.48
C THR A 365 17.47 20.35 4.65
N TYR A 366 16.90 20.21 5.85
CA TYR A 366 17.37 20.89 7.05
C TYR A 366 18.71 20.30 7.53
N GLY A 367 19.56 21.18 8.05
CA GLY A 367 20.88 20.81 8.52
C GLY A 367 21.49 21.88 9.43
N PRO A 368 22.76 21.70 9.83
CA PRO A 368 23.48 22.71 10.57
C PRO A 368 23.59 24.03 9.79
N SER A 369 23.39 25.16 10.46
CA SER A 369 23.62 26.45 9.82
C SER A 369 25.10 26.73 9.65
N GLN A 370 25.48 27.46 8.59
CA GLN A 370 26.86 27.86 8.35
C GLN A 370 27.46 28.73 9.49
N ILE A 371 26.61 29.53 10.14
CA ILE A 371 27.07 30.50 11.16
C ILE A 371 27.19 29.82 12.54
N ALA A 372 26.21 29.02 12.93
CA ALA A 372 26.11 28.48 14.30
C ALA A 372 26.59 27.03 14.43
N GLY A 373 26.78 26.29 13.32
CA GLY A 373 27.10 24.86 13.33
C GLY A 373 26.03 23.99 13.99
N LYS A 374 24.84 24.55 14.25
CA LYS A 374 23.71 23.87 14.93
C LYS A 374 22.49 23.86 14.03
N VAL A 375 21.67 22.83 14.20
CA VAL A 375 20.37 22.72 13.54
C VAL A 375 19.36 23.61 14.24
N PHE A 376 18.79 24.58 13.51
CA PHE A 376 17.68 25.37 14.02
C PHE A 376 16.40 24.52 14.03
N GLN A 377 15.62 24.63 15.11
CA GLN A 377 14.38 23.85 15.32
C GLN A 377 13.18 24.42 14.54
N ARG A 378 13.45 24.95 13.33
CA ARG A 378 12.47 25.52 12.42
C ARG A 378 12.38 24.63 11.17
N PHE A 379 11.39 23.77 11.13
CA PHE A 379 11.16 22.80 10.06
C PHE A 379 9.92 23.17 9.22
N GLY A 380 9.70 24.47 9.03
CA GLY A 380 8.58 24.97 8.24
C GLY A 380 7.21 24.43 8.69
N PRO A 381 6.39 23.94 7.75
CA PRO A 381 5.05 23.44 8.05
C PRO A 381 4.99 22.27 9.04
N ILE A 382 6.11 21.56 9.26
CA ILE A 382 6.20 20.44 10.22
C ILE A 382 6.02 20.91 11.66
N ASN A 383 6.38 22.18 11.95
CA ASN A 383 6.20 22.76 13.27
C ASN A 383 4.73 23.03 13.62
N GLN A 384 3.82 23.05 12.64
CA GLN A 384 2.38 23.26 12.86
C GLN A 384 1.74 22.06 13.56
N SER A 385 0.55 22.26 14.13
CA SER A 385 -0.21 21.22 14.82
C SER A 385 -0.52 20.02 13.93
N SER A 386 -0.78 20.25 12.64
CA SER A 386 -1.06 19.24 11.62
C SER A 386 0.19 18.77 10.84
N GLY A 387 1.37 19.31 11.15
CA GLY A 387 2.61 19.03 10.42
C GLY A 387 2.97 17.54 10.31
N TRP A 388 2.56 16.73 11.29
CA TRP A 388 2.73 15.28 11.26
C TRP A 388 1.97 14.59 10.12
N ARG A 389 0.86 15.16 9.63
CA ARG A 389 0.09 14.61 8.50
C ARG A 389 0.91 14.67 7.21
N ARG A 390 1.69 15.74 7.02
CA ARG A 390 2.61 15.90 5.89
C ARG A 390 3.68 14.81 5.88
N LEU A 391 4.26 14.54 7.05
CA LEU A 391 5.24 13.46 7.21
C LEU A 391 4.60 12.08 6.94
N ASN A 392 3.39 11.85 7.43
CA ASN A 392 2.68 10.60 7.16
C ASN A 392 2.45 10.38 5.66
N VAL A 393 2.04 11.43 4.94
CA VAL A 393 1.92 11.36 3.48
C VAL A 393 3.25 11.01 2.86
N LEU A 394 4.33 11.73 3.18
CA LEU A 394 5.66 11.50 2.62
C LEU A 394 6.16 10.07 2.84
N PHE A 395 6.07 9.57 4.07
CA PHE A 395 6.61 8.26 4.45
C PHE A 395 5.82 7.08 3.85
N THR A 396 4.65 7.33 3.31
CA THR A 396 3.81 6.30 2.68
C THR A 396 3.83 6.31 1.14
N ARG A 397 4.72 7.09 0.52
CA ARG A 397 4.78 7.22 -0.96
C ARG A 397 5.60 6.16 -1.67
N SER A 398 6.48 5.47 -0.95
CA SER A 398 7.37 4.47 -1.54
C SER A 398 6.72 3.08 -1.59
N LYS A 399 6.84 2.41 -2.75
CA LYS A 399 6.39 1.02 -2.93
C LYS A 399 7.46 0.02 -2.52
N LYS A 400 8.73 0.22 -2.90
CA LYS A 400 9.83 -0.73 -2.70
C LYS A 400 10.94 -0.18 -1.82
N ARG A 401 11.45 1.01 -2.13
CA ARG A 401 12.61 1.61 -1.45
C ARG A 401 12.40 3.08 -1.14
N MET A 402 12.91 3.48 0.00
CA MET A 402 12.96 4.86 0.41
C MET A 402 14.40 5.22 0.76
N HIS A 403 15.01 6.14 0.01
CA HIS A 403 16.35 6.63 0.25
C HIS A 403 16.26 7.98 0.96
N ILE A 404 16.71 8.01 2.22
CA ILE A 404 16.73 9.22 3.04
C ILE A 404 18.13 9.81 3.01
N ILE A 405 18.26 11.02 2.49
CA ILE A 405 19.52 11.78 2.49
C ILE A 405 19.35 12.93 3.45
N SER A 406 20.25 13.04 4.43
CA SER A 406 20.11 13.99 5.52
C SER A 406 21.45 14.57 5.96
N SER A 407 21.46 15.87 6.22
CA SER A 407 22.58 16.59 6.83
C SER A 407 22.47 16.72 8.35
N MET A 408 21.40 16.19 8.95
CA MET A 408 21.17 16.14 10.39
C MET A 408 20.90 14.71 10.86
N ASN A 409 21.16 14.44 12.12
CA ASN A 409 20.83 13.22 12.82
C ASN A 409 19.59 13.42 13.70
N SER A 410 19.01 12.33 14.18
CA SER A 410 17.90 12.38 15.13
C SER A 410 18.25 13.14 16.43
N THR A 411 19.53 13.07 16.86
CA THR A 411 20.05 13.77 18.04
C THR A 411 20.13 15.29 17.88
N ASP A 412 20.15 15.78 16.64
CA ASP A 412 20.19 17.22 16.36
C ASP A 412 18.81 17.89 16.52
N ILE A 413 17.74 17.08 16.59
CA ILE A 413 16.38 17.55 16.82
C ILE A 413 16.09 17.55 18.31
N LEU A 414 15.90 18.73 18.88
CA LEU A 414 15.56 18.91 20.28
C LEU A 414 14.04 18.86 20.46
N THR A 415 13.57 17.99 21.32
CA THR A 415 12.14 17.88 21.64
C THR A 415 11.90 18.14 23.12
N SER A 416 10.79 18.80 23.43
CA SER A 416 10.26 19.05 24.77
C SER A 416 8.78 18.68 24.80
N ASP A 417 8.14 18.72 25.95
CA ASP A 417 6.70 18.46 26.09
C ASP A 417 5.82 19.45 25.30
N THR A 418 6.38 20.59 24.91
CA THR A 418 5.70 21.61 24.08
C THR A 418 5.98 21.48 22.59
N SER A 419 6.81 20.52 22.18
CA SER A 419 7.11 20.30 20.75
C SER A 419 5.88 19.79 20.00
N SER A 420 5.70 20.25 18.76
CA SER A 420 4.61 19.74 17.93
C SER A 420 4.77 18.23 17.65
N LYS A 421 3.65 17.54 17.43
CA LYS A 421 3.64 16.12 17.05
C LYS A 421 4.49 15.87 15.79
N GLY A 422 4.53 16.85 14.86
CA GLY A 422 5.33 16.75 13.65
C GLY A 422 6.84 16.71 13.92
N VAL A 423 7.34 17.60 14.78
CA VAL A 423 8.77 17.64 15.15
C VAL A 423 9.18 16.37 15.90
N SER A 424 8.34 15.91 16.82
CA SER A 424 8.61 14.64 17.53
C SER A 424 8.62 13.44 16.58
N ALA A 425 7.68 13.38 15.64
CA ALA A 425 7.62 12.33 14.63
C ALA A 425 8.85 12.37 13.69
N LEU A 426 9.29 13.56 13.28
CA LEU A 426 10.49 13.73 12.45
C LEU A 426 11.74 13.18 13.14
N LYS A 427 11.93 13.49 14.43
CA LYS A 427 13.02 12.96 15.24
C LYS A 427 13.02 11.44 15.32
N GLU A 428 11.87 10.87 15.67
CA GLU A 428 11.73 9.41 15.80
C GLU A 428 11.87 8.70 14.44
N PHE A 429 11.42 9.33 13.35
CA PHE A 429 11.61 8.80 11.99
C PHE A 429 13.10 8.77 11.61
N LEU A 430 13.84 9.85 11.82
CA LEU A 430 15.28 9.86 11.55
C LEU A 430 15.99 8.79 12.39
N ARG A 431 15.64 8.67 13.67
CA ARG A 431 16.19 7.62 14.53
C ARG A 431 15.88 6.22 13.99
N TYR A 432 14.67 6.00 13.50
CA TYR A 432 14.30 4.75 12.85
C TYR A 432 15.14 4.49 11.60
N CYS A 433 15.35 5.49 10.75
CA CYS A 433 16.19 5.38 9.57
C CYS A 433 17.67 5.09 9.90
N GLU A 434 18.21 5.70 10.97
CA GLU A 434 19.58 5.52 11.44
C GLU A 434 19.83 4.14 12.02
N THR A 435 18.88 3.61 12.78
CA THR A 435 19.05 2.37 13.56
C THR A 435 18.45 1.14 12.88
N GLY A 436 17.48 1.32 12.00
CA GLY A 436 16.67 0.23 11.44
C GLY A 436 15.65 -0.37 12.41
N PHE A 437 15.58 0.13 13.66
CA PHE A 437 14.70 -0.42 14.70
C PHE A 437 13.68 0.60 15.17
N LEU A 438 12.41 0.21 15.18
CA LEU A 438 11.39 0.88 15.97
C LEU A 438 11.50 0.36 17.41
N HIS A 439 11.79 1.23 18.37
CA HIS A 439 11.76 0.84 19.79
C HIS A 439 10.45 0.11 20.11
N GLU A 440 10.56 -1.11 20.70
CA GLU A 440 9.47 -2.00 21.12
C GLU A 440 8.86 -2.95 20.08
N GLU A 441 9.25 -2.97 18.83
CA GLU A 441 8.97 -4.14 18.02
C GLU A 441 9.91 -5.28 18.42
N LYS A 442 9.50 -6.04 19.44
CA LYS A 442 9.96 -7.41 19.58
C LYS A 442 9.52 -8.12 18.31
N GLN A 443 10.46 -8.47 17.42
CA GLN A 443 10.23 -9.57 16.50
C GLN A 443 9.60 -10.68 17.33
N THR A 444 8.39 -11.02 17.00
CA THR A 444 7.66 -11.99 17.77
C THR A 444 8.21 -13.36 17.41
N GLY A 445 9.30 -13.76 18.06
CA GLY A 445 9.58 -15.17 18.25
C GLY A 445 8.51 -15.74 19.19
N LYS A 446 7.24 -15.71 18.73
CA LYS A 446 6.17 -16.44 19.40
C LYS A 446 6.47 -17.91 19.25
N ALA A 447 6.22 -18.66 20.31
CA ALA A 447 6.23 -20.12 20.24
C ALA A 447 5.16 -20.57 19.20
N PRO A 448 5.38 -21.71 18.55
CA PRO A 448 4.33 -22.29 17.69
C PRO A 448 3.00 -22.38 18.43
N ASP A 449 1.91 -22.06 17.75
CA ASP A 449 0.58 -22.02 18.36
C ASP A 449 -0.04 -23.44 18.52
N SER A 450 0.52 -24.47 17.85
CA SER A 450 -0.01 -25.84 17.86
C SER A 450 1.07 -26.92 17.87
N ASP A 451 0.73 -28.08 18.42
CA ASP A 451 1.57 -29.28 18.35
C ASP A 451 1.81 -29.73 16.88
N PHE A 452 0.89 -29.41 15.99
CA PHE A 452 1.02 -29.71 14.57
C PHE A 452 2.12 -28.86 13.93
N GLU A 453 2.19 -27.56 14.20
CA GLU A 453 3.29 -26.69 13.76
C GLU A 453 4.65 -27.20 14.27
N ILE A 454 4.71 -27.64 15.55
CA ILE A 454 5.91 -28.24 16.13
C ILE A 454 6.33 -29.51 15.38
N ALA A 455 5.37 -30.36 15.01
CA ALA A 455 5.65 -31.59 14.27
C ALA A 455 6.20 -31.28 12.86
N VAL A 456 5.62 -30.30 12.17
CA VAL A 456 6.09 -29.82 10.85
C VAL A 456 7.49 -29.23 10.96
N MET A 457 7.76 -28.37 11.94
CA MET A 457 9.11 -27.83 12.19
C MET A 457 10.15 -28.92 12.40
N LYS A 458 9.83 -29.93 13.22
CA LYS A 458 10.72 -31.07 13.45
C LYS A 458 10.97 -31.89 12.18
N ALA A 459 9.95 -32.05 11.34
CA ALA A 459 10.08 -32.74 10.06
C ALA A 459 11.02 -31.99 9.11
N LEU A 460 10.83 -30.67 8.97
CA LEU A 460 11.69 -29.82 8.15
C LEU A 460 13.13 -29.77 8.68
N ALA A 461 13.33 -29.69 9.99
CA ALA A 461 14.66 -29.71 10.61
C ALA A 461 15.44 -31.01 10.33
N LYS A 462 14.77 -32.16 10.24
CA LYS A 462 15.41 -33.44 9.83
C LYS A 462 15.97 -33.40 8.40
N HIS A 463 15.43 -32.53 7.55
CA HIS A 463 15.91 -32.31 6.19
C HIS A 463 16.87 -31.10 6.08
N GLY A 464 17.28 -30.52 7.19
CA GLY A 464 18.27 -29.43 7.23
C GLY A 464 17.67 -28.03 7.03
N TYR A 465 16.35 -27.88 7.12
CA TYR A 465 15.71 -26.58 7.00
C TYR A 465 15.40 -25.98 8.38
N GLU A 466 15.80 -24.74 8.60
CA GLU A 466 15.43 -23.96 9.77
C GLU A 466 14.15 -23.18 9.51
N CYS A 467 13.23 -23.18 10.48
CA CYS A 467 11.95 -22.49 10.39
C CYS A 467 11.84 -21.45 11.51
N GLU A 468 11.22 -20.32 11.18
CA GLU A 468 10.80 -19.31 12.13
C GLU A 468 9.28 -19.41 12.33
N PRO A 469 8.80 -19.75 13.54
CA PRO A 469 7.37 -19.84 13.81
C PRO A 469 6.76 -18.47 14.00
N GLN A 470 5.47 -18.36 13.66
CA GLN A 470 4.65 -17.18 13.86
C GLN A 470 5.32 -15.88 13.37
N LEU A 471 5.89 -15.95 12.14
CA LEU A 471 6.52 -14.79 11.52
C LEU A 471 5.46 -13.75 11.15
N GLY A 472 5.58 -12.56 11.72
CA GLY A 472 4.64 -11.50 11.38
C GLY A 472 4.88 -10.21 12.14
N VAL A 473 4.14 -9.20 11.71
CA VAL A 473 4.14 -7.85 12.28
C VAL A 473 2.70 -7.36 12.33
N ALA A 474 2.32 -6.64 13.38
CA ALA A 474 1.07 -5.88 13.44
C ALA A 474 -0.20 -6.65 13.00
N GLY A 475 -0.50 -7.76 13.67
CA GLY A 475 -1.80 -8.43 13.57
C GLY A 475 -1.94 -9.47 12.45
N TYR A 476 -0.89 -9.76 11.69
CA TYR A 476 -0.82 -10.88 10.77
C TYR A 476 0.44 -11.71 11.01
N PHE A 477 0.28 -13.03 11.09
CA PHE A 477 1.35 -13.98 11.30
C PHE A 477 1.24 -15.13 10.31
N LEU A 478 2.38 -15.58 9.79
CA LEU A 478 2.54 -16.83 9.07
C LEU A 478 2.90 -17.92 10.08
N ASP A 479 2.26 -19.07 10.01
CA ASP A 479 2.49 -20.14 10.99
C ASP A 479 3.96 -20.56 11.02
N LEU A 480 4.55 -20.82 9.86
CA LEU A 480 5.97 -21.14 9.74
C LEU A 480 6.59 -20.45 8.51
N ALA A 481 7.73 -19.82 8.68
CA ALA A 481 8.57 -19.31 7.60
C ALA A 481 9.85 -20.12 7.48
N VAL A 482 10.09 -20.75 6.34
CA VAL A 482 11.27 -21.58 6.09
C VAL A 482 12.41 -20.70 5.59
N LYS A 483 13.50 -20.63 6.36
CA LYS A 483 14.67 -19.81 6.04
C LYS A 483 15.40 -20.34 4.80
N ASN A 484 15.96 -19.44 4.00
CA ASN A 484 16.82 -19.78 2.88
C ASN A 484 18.26 -20.10 3.38
N PRO A 485 18.74 -21.34 3.32
CA PRO A 485 20.08 -21.67 3.80
C PRO A 485 21.21 -21.02 2.99
N ASN A 486 20.92 -20.64 1.73
CA ASN A 486 21.91 -20.06 0.81
C ASN A 486 21.93 -18.52 0.84
N ASN A 487 20.88 -17.90 1.38
CA ASN A 487 20.77 -16.43 1.43
C ASN A 487 20.16 -16.00 2.76
N PRO A 488 21.00 -15.70 3.78
CA PRO A 488 20.53 -15.20 5.07
C PRO A 488 19.73 -13.90 4.89
N GLY A 489 18.54 -13.83 5.50
CA GLY A 489 17.63 -12.69 5.38
C GLY A 489 16.52 -12.88 4.34
N GLU A 490 16.45 -14.04 3.70
CA GLU A 490 15.35 -14.46 2.83
C GLU A 490 14.68 -15.73 3.34
N TYR A 491 13.40 -15.90 2.98
CA TYR A 491 12.66 -17.12 3.21
C TYR A 491 12.38 -17.84 1.89
N LEU A 492 12.41 -19.17 1.90
CA LEU A 492 12.10 -20.01 0.75
C LEU A 492 10.60 -20.10 0.51
N LEU A 493 9.84 -20.30 1.59
CA LEU A 493 8.39 -20.44 1.55
C LEU A 493 7.78 -20.20 2.93
N ALA A 494 6.47 -19.92 2.94
CA ALA A 494 5.62 -19.96 4.12
C ALA A 494 4.85 -21.28 4.15
N VAL A 495 4.73 -21.90 5.32
CA VAL A 495 3.87 -23.04 5.55
C VAL A 495 2.71 -22.60 6.44
N GLU A 496 1.49 -22.74 5.96
CA GLU A 496 0.25 -22.49 6.70
C GLU A 496 -0.31 -23.84 7.17
N CYS A 497 -0.49 -23.96 8.46
CA CYS A 497 -1.00 -25.19 9.11
C CYS A 497 -2.50 -25.00 9.38
N ASP A 498 -3.35 -25.34 8.42
CA ASP A 498 -4.80 -25.10 8.50
C ASP A 498 -5.46 -25.97 9.57
N GLY A 499 -5.69 -25.41 10.76
CA GLY A 499 -6.41 -26.07 11.86
C GLY A 499 -7.94 -25.97 11.74
N ALA A 500 -8.67 -26.84 12.42
CA ALA A 500 -10.13 -26.98 12.38
C ALA A 500 -10.92 -25.71 12.77
N THR A 501 -10.33 -24.77 13.49
CA THR A 501 -10.95 -23.50 13.94
C THR A 501 -11.01 -22.43 12.87
N TYR A 502 -10.28 -22.59 11.77
CA TYR A 502 -10.09 -21.54 10.75
C TYR A 502 -11.30 -21.37 9.80
N HIS A 503 -12.14 -22.39 9.65
CA HIS A 503 -13.15 -22.47 8.59
C HIS A 503 -14.57 -22.00 8.95
N SER A 504 -14.79 -21.38 10.10
CA SER A 504 -16.15 -21.09 10.60
C SER A 504 -16.82 -19.82 10.05
N ALA A 505 -16.16 -18.97 9.29
CA ALA A 505 -16.71 -17.70 8.80
C ALA A 505 -17.15 -17.76 7.33
N LYS A 506 -18.38 -17.30 7.03
CA LYS A 506 -18.96 -17.26 5.66
C LYS A 506 -18.12 -16.49 4.62
N SER A 507 -17.16 -15.67 5.04
CA SER A 507 -16.25 -14.88 4.18
C SER A 507 -14.82 -15.41 4.16
N SER A 508 -14.56 -16.61 4.68
CA SER A 508 -13.20 -17.18 4.76
C SER A 508 -12.55 -17.30 3.39
N ARG A 509 -13.26 -17.82 2.39
CA ARG A 509 -12.78 -17.98 1.02
C ARG A 509 -12.20 -16.70 0.41
N ASP A 510 -12.95 -15.62 0.44
CA ASP A 510 -12.50 -14.36 -0.17
C ASP A 510 -11.34 -13.75 0.60
N ARG A 511 -11.39 -13.83 1.91
CA ARG A 511 -10.31 -13.37 2.78
C ARG A 511 -9.04 -14.18 2.55
N ASP A 512 -9.10 -15.50 2.50
CA ASP A 512 -7.95 -16.38 2.33
C ASP A 512 -7.32 -16.23 0.95
N ARG A 513 -8.15 -16.10 -0.10
CA ARG A 513 -7.67 -15.79 -1.45
C ARG A 513 -6.94 -14.46 -1.51
N LEU A 514 -7.52 -13.40 -0.96
CA LEU A 514 -6.90 -12.08 -0.96
C LEU A 514 -5.61 -12.06 -0.14
N ARG A 515 -5.58 -12.74 1.01
CA ARG A 515 -4.37 -12.90 1.82
C ARG A 515 -3.25 -13.58 1.03
N GLN A 516 -3.57 -14.69 0.38
CA GLN A 516 -2.60 -15.43 -0.44
C GLN A 516 -2.09 -14.56 -1.59
N GLN A 517 -2.96 -13.88 -2.32
CA GLN A 517 -2.56 -12.96 -3.40
C GLN A 517 -1.63 -11.85 -2.93
N ILE A 518 -1.89 -11.26 -1.75
CA ILE A 518 -1.02 -10.24 -1.16
C ILE A 518 0.35 -10.84 -0.83
N LEU A 519 0.40 -11.98 -0.14
CA LEU A 519 1.66 -12.63 0.22
C LEU A 519 2.47 -13.04 -1.00
N GLU A 520 1.84 -13.64 -2.00
CA GLU A 520 2.49 -13.98 -3.27
C GLU A 520 3.04 -12.72 -3.97
N SER A 521 2.30 -11.61 -3.93
CA SER A 521 2.78 -10.33 -4.45
C SER A 521 3.99 -9.77 -3.69
N LEU A 522 4.17 -10.14 -2.42
CA LEU A 522 5.32 -9.80 -1.57
C LEU A 522 6.49 -10.79 -1.70
N GLY A 523 6.38 -11.76 -2.63
CA GLY A 523 7.44 -12.71 -2.94
C GLY A 523 7.34 -14.05 -2.20
N TRP A 524 6.29 -14.28 -1.41
CA TRP A 524 6.10 -15.54 -0.73
C TRP A 524 5.66 -16.65 -1.69
N ARG A 525 6.21 -17.84 -1.49
CA ARG A 525 5.63 -19.11 -1.92
C ARG A 525 4.89 -19.68 -0.72
N ILE A 526 3.65 -20.11 -0.90
CA ILE A 526 2.82 -20.60 0.20
C ILE A 526 2.52 -22.08 0.00
N HIS A 527 2.76 -22.86 1.04
CA HIS A 527 2.38 -24.26 1.11
C HIS A 527 1.40 -24.45 2.27
N ARG A 528 0.26 -25.06 2.01
CA ARG A 528 -0.77 -25.36 3.01
C ARG A 528 -0.81 -26.84 3.31
N ILE A 529 -0.87 -27.18 4.57
CA ILE A 529 -0.97 -28.56 5.10
C ILE A 529 -2.04 -28.68 6.15
#